data_0ff6f089e359df2441612ab7507e6127
#
_entry.id   0ff6f089e359df2441612ab7507e6127
#
_cell.length_a   1.000
_cell.length_b   1.000
_cell.length_c   1.000
_cell.angle_alpha   90.00
_cell.angle_beta   90.00
_cell.angle_gamma   90.00
#
_symmetry.space_group_name_H-M   'P 1'
#
loop_
_entity.id
_entity.type
_entity.pdbx_description
1 polymer ?
#
loop_
_entity_poly.entity_id
_entity_poly.type
_entity_poly.pdbx_seq_one_letter_code
_entity_poly.pdbx_strand_id
1 'polypeptide(L)'
;MEEKHIQRKILRLKEYDYNDTAVYFTTICVQHRECLLSKVVGTGVLDCPCIELSEYGRIAQKYIEQLNSFYSHISIEDYVIMPNHIHLVIFIQKNGQSRTPVPTTKANSEYSKFISTFKRFCNKEYGYNIWQSRSYEHIIRDFRDYEKIKIYIHENPLKWQFDELYTE
;
A
#
# COMPACT_ATOMS: atom_id res chain seq x y z
N MET A 1 12.09 15.59 34.18
CA MET A 1 11.15 14.81 33.32
C MET A 1 11.91 14.41 32.06
N GLU A 2 12.35 13.16 31.98
CA GLU A 2 13.06 12.66 30.79
C GLU A 2 12.05 12.41 29.66
N GLU A 3 12.20 13.14 28.57
CA GLU A 3 11.48 12.85 27.33
C GLU A 3 11.92 11.49 26.79
N LYS A 4 11.06 10.47 26.89
CA LYS A 4 11.26 9.21 26.21
C LYS A 4 11.24 9.45 24.71
N HIS A 5 12.42 9.56 24.10
CA HIS A 5 12.58 9.44 22.65
C HIS A 5 12.04 8.08 22.23
N ILE A 6 10.84 8.06 21.63
CA ILE A 6 10.27 6.88 20.98
C ILE A 6 11.20 6.54 19.82
N GLN A 7 12.05 5.52 19.99
CA GLN A 7 12.85 4.97 18.89
C GLN A 7 11.89 4.46 17.81
N ARG A 8 11.77 5.23 16.73
CA ARG A 8 10.95 4.87 15.58
C ARG A 8 11.56 3.63 14.92
N LYS A 9 10.85 2.50 14.93
CA LYS A 9 11.23 1.27 14.24
C LYS A 9 11.64 1.61 12.80
N ILE A 10 12.85 1.20 12.40
CA ILE A 10 13.31 1.30 11.00
C ILE A 10 12.54 0.22 10.24
N LEU A 11 11.51 0.60 9.51
CA LEU A 11 10.63 -0.31 8.77
C LEU A 11 11.29 -0.88 7.50
N ARG A 12 12.44 -0.34 7.07
CA ARG A 12 13.13 -0.73 5.84
C ARG A 12 14.44 -1.47 6.11
N LEU A 13 14.72 -2.48 5.30
CA LEU A 13 15.98 -3.21 5.37
C LEU A 13 17.15 -2.32 4.98
N LYS A 14 18.22 -2.30 5.80
CA LYS A 14 19.36 -1.38 5.65
C LYS A 14 20.21 -1.62 4.39
N GLU A 15 20.28 -2.88 3.93
CA GLU A 15 21.18 -3.33 2.85
C GLU A 15 20.44 -3.75 1.57
N TYR A 16 19.14 -3.53 1.51
CA TYR A 16 18.34 -3.91 0.36
C TYR A 16 18.28 -2.78 -0.68
N ASP A 17 18.62 -3.09 -1.95
CA ASP A 17 18.47 -2.15 -3.05
C ASP A 17 17.03 -2.12 -3.56
N TYR A 18 16.29 -1.09 -3.21
CA TYR A 18 14.91 -0.87 -3.62
C TYR A 18 14.75 -0.49 -5.10
N ASN A 19 15.82 -0.54 -5.89
CA ASN A 19 15.76 -0.40 -7.36
C ASN A 19 15.95 -1.74 -8.09
N ASP A 20 16.21 -2.83 -7.37
CA ASP A 20 16.23 -4.17 -7.97
C ASP A 20 14.81 -4.67 -8.29
N THR A 21 14.73 -5.65 -9.17
CA THR A 21 13.48 -6.36 -9.46
C THR A 21 12.95 -7.00 -8.17
N ALA A 22 11.77 -6.60 -7.76
CA ALA A 22 11.16 -7.08 -6.52
C ALA A 22 9.65 -7.00 -6.54
N VAL A 23 9.03 -7.80 -5.68
CA VAL A 23 7.61 -7.74 -5.37
C VAL A 23 7.44 -7.22 -3.95
N TYR A 24 6.62 -6.20 -3.80
CA TYR A 24 6.34 -5.56 -2.51
C TYR A 24 4.89 -5.75 -2.12
N PHE A 25 4.66 -6.22 -0.91
CA PHE A 25 3.37 -6.03 -0.25
C PHE A 25 3.41 -4.71 0.52
N THR A 26 2.42 -3.87 0.30
CA THR A 26 2.38 -2.51 0.84
C THR A 26 1.05 -2.24 1.51
N THR A 27 1.08 -1.62 2.70
CA THR A 27 -0.12 -1.10 3.36
C THR A 27 -0.02 0.42 3.46
N ILE A 28 -1.01 1.12 2.91
CA ILE A 28 -1.15 2.58 2.97
C ILE A 28 -2.36 2.92 3.83
N CYS A 29 -2.13 3.52 5.01
CA CYS A 29 -3.20 3.85 5.94
C CYS A 29 -3.67 5.30 5.80
N VAL A 30 -4.96 5.50 6.05
CA VAL A 30 -5.56 6.82 6.29
C VAL A 30 -5.07 7.36 7.64
N GLN A 31 -4.93 8.70 7.77
CA GLN A 31 -4.59 9.35 9.03
C GLN A 31 -5.63 8.99 10.10
N HIS A 32 -5.16 8.83 11.31
CA HIS A 32 -6.00 8.47 12.47
C HIS A 32 -6.84 7.19 12.27
N ARG A 33 -6.59 6.42 11.21
CA ARG A 33 -7.36 5.22 10.82
C ARG A 33 -8.85 5.51 10.59
N GLU A 34 -9.17 6.71 10.10
CA GLU A 34 -10.54 7.06 9.74
C GLU A 34 -11.05 6.21 8.57
N CYS A 35 -12.27 5.67 8.69
CA CYS A 35 -12.90 4.82 7.67
C CYS A 35 -13.46 5.66 6.51
N LEU A 36 -12.57 6.25 5.70
CA LEU A 36 -12.92 7.15 4.59
C LEU A 36 -13.07 6.45 3.24
N LEU A 37 -12.41 5.30 3.03
CA LEU A 37 -12.22 4.75 1.68
C LEU A 37 -13.36 3.84 1.24
N SER A 38 -13.89 3.04 2.15
CA SER A 38 -14.92 2.05 1.81
C SER A 38 -15.75 1.65 3.03
N LYS A 39 -16.74 0.80 2.77
CA LYS A 39 -17.50 0.08 3.79
C LYS A 39 -17.53 -1.39 3.44
N VAL A 40 -17.40 -2.25 4.44
CA VAL A 40 -17.64 -3.68 4.29
C VAL A 40 -19.13 -3.93 4.55
N VAL A 41 -19.82 -4.44 3.55
CA VAL A 41 -21.26 -4.74 3.58
C VAL A 41 -21.49 -6.23 3.40
N GLY A 42 -22.66 -6.74 3.82
CA GLY A 42 -23.00 -8.16 3.66
C GLY A 42 -22.33 -9.06 4.71
N THR A 43 -22.31 -8.64 5.99
CA THR A 43 -21.76 -9.45 7.10
C THR A 43 -22.76 -10.49 7.65
N GLY A 44 -23.87 -10.73 6.97
CA GLY A 44 -24.86 -11.74 7.35
C GLY A 44 -24.39 -13.16 7.05
N VAL A 45 -24.96 -14.14 7.73
CA VAL A 45 -24.60 -15.59 7.62
C VAL A 45 -24.75 -16.14 6.18
N LEU A 46 -25.50 -15.46 5.33
CA LEU A 46 -25.80 -15.87 3.94
C LEU A 46 -25.14 -14.97 2.88
N ASP A 47 -24.59 -13.82 3.26
CA ASP A 47 -24.02 -12.86 2.31
C ASP A 47 -22.50 -12.89 2.37
N CYS A 48 -21.86 -13.05 1.21
CA CYS A 48 -20.42 -12.86 1.10
C CYS A 48 -20.09 -11.39 1.33
N PRO A 49 -19.25 -11.02 2.31
CA PRO A 49 -18.87 -9.62 2.52
C PRO A 49 -18.29 -9.03 1.24
N CYS A 50 -18.79 -7.89 0.85
CA CYS A 50 -18.27 -7.12 -0.27
C CYS A 50 -17.87 -5.72 0.17
N ILE A 51 -17.04 -5.07 -0.65
CA ILE A 51 -16.56 -3.71 -0.40
C ILE A 51 -17.35 -2.73 -1.25
N GLU A 52 -18.00 -1.77 -0.60
CA GLU A 52 -18.58 -0.60 -1.25
C GLU A 52 -17.61 0.58 -1.12
N LEU A 53 -17.05 1.03 -2.24
CA LEU A 53 -16.15 2.16 -2.27
C LEU A 53 -16.90 3.47 -2.04
N SER A 54 -16.37 4.31 -1.15
CA SER A 54 -16.73 5.71 -1.03
C SER A 54 -16.23 6.52 -2.24
N GLU A 55 -16.48 7.81 -2.28
CA GLU A 55 -15.87 8.72 -3.25
C GLU A 55 -14.34 8.71 -3.13
N TYR A 56 -13.80 8.75 -1.91
CA TYR A 56 -12.35 8.63 -1.66
C TYR A 56 -11.77 7.30 -2.17
N GLY A 57 -12.49 6.20 -1.94
CA GLY A 57 -12.08 4.88 -2.42
C GLY A 57 -12.08 4.79 -3.93
N ARG A 58 -13.07 5.36 -4.62
CA ARG A 58 -13.12 5.42 -6.09
C ARG A 58 -11.98 6.24 -6.68
N ILE A 59 -11.63 7.35 -6.05
CA ILE A 59 -10.46 8.16 -6.46
C ILE A 59 -9.17 7.37 -6.26
N ALA A 60 -9.03 6.66 -5.15
CA ALA A 60 -7.87 5.80 -4.91
C ALA A 60 -7.78 4.69 -5.97
N GLN A 61 -8.88 4.00 -6.27
CA GLN A 61 -8.96 2.97 -7.32
C GLN A 61 -8.55 3.54 -8.69
N LYS A 62 -9.11 4.67 -9.09
CA LYS A 62 -8.75 5.37 -10.33
C LYS A 62 -7.23 5.58 -10.46
N TYR A 63 -6.57 6.05 -9.39
CA TYR A 63 -5.13 6.28 -9.45
C TYR A 63 -4.29 5.01 -9.35
N ILE A 64 -4.78 3.94 -8.72
CA ILE A 64 -4.16 2.61 -8.80
C ILE A 64 -4.12 2.17 -10.28
N GLU A 65 -5.27 2.22 -10.97
CA GLU A 65 -5.40 1.80 -12.36
C GLU A 65 -4.59 2.69 -13.33
N GLN A 66 -4.64 4.02 -13.14
CA GLN A 66 -3.88 4.96 -13.97
C GLN A 66 -2.37 4.79 -13.82
N LEU A 67 -1.88 4.65 -12.60
CA LEU A 67 -0.44 4.47 -12.36
C LEU A 67 0.04 3.11 -12.87
N ASN A 68 -0.78 2.07 -12.77
CA ASN A 68 -0.50 0.76 -13.36
C ASN A 68 -0.31 0.83 -14.89
N SER A 69 -1.07 1.69 -15.55
CA SER A 69 -0.95 1.89 -17.01
C SER A 69 0.18 2.83 -17.39
N PHE A 70 0.56 3.76 -16.50
CA PHE A 70 1.55 4.80 -16.79
C PHE A 70 3.01 4.31 -16.68
N TYR A 71 3.31 3.47 -15.69
CA TYR A 71 4.66 2.95 -15.48
C TYR A 71 4.86 1.65 -16.24
N SER A 72 5.81 1.61 -17.19
CA SER A 72 6.11 0.38 -17.95
C SER A 72 6.91 -0.67 -17.17
N HIS A 73 7.50 -0.29 -16.05
CA HIS A 73 8.38 -1.13 -15.21
C HIS A 73 7.82 -1.37 -13.81
N ILE A 74 6.63 -0.87 -13.53
CA ILE A 74 5.91 -1.10 -12.27
C ILE A 74 4.52 -1.60 -12.61
N SER A 75 4.12 -2.72 -12.02
CA SER A 75 2.75 -3.21 -12.11
C SER A 75 2.16 -3.44 -10.72
N ILE A 76 0.86 -3.19 -10.60
CA ILE A 76 0.08 -3.57 -9.42
C ILE A 76 -0.61 -4.89 -9.77
N GLU A 77 -0.17 -5.95 -9.11
CA GLU A 77 -0.62 -7.32 -9.38
C GLU A 77 -1.94 -7.66 -8.67
N ASP A 78 -2.12 -7.07 -7.49
CA ASP A 78 -3.32 -7.29 -6.68
C ASP A 78 -3.52 -6.15 -5.68
N TYR A 79 -4.76 -5.89 -5.28
CA TYR A 79 -5.06 -4.89 -4.25
C TYR A 79 -6.42 -5.08 -3.59
N VAL A 80 -6.58 -4.49 -2.40
CA VAL A 80 -7.87 -4.31 -1.73
C VAL A 80 -7.93 -2.94 -1.08
N ILE A 81 -9.07 -2.25 -1.22
CA ILE A 81 -9.33 -0.95 -0.61
C ILE A 81 -10.26 -1.15 0.59
N MET A 82 -9.67 -1.28 1.76
CA MET A 82 -10.36 -1.44 3.04
C MET A 82 -10.89 -0.10 3.56
N PRO A 83 -11.74 -0.06 4.58
CA PRO A 83 -12.32 1.20 5.07
C PRO A 83 -11.30 2.28 5.40
N ASN A 84 -10.18 1.96 6.02
CA ASN A 84 -9.19 2.92 6.50
C ASN A 84 -7.76 2.68 5.98
N HIS A 85 -7.58 1.73 5.06
CA HIS A 85 -6.27 1.45 4.46
C HIS A 85 -6.40 0.76 3.10
N ILE A 86 -5.29 0.67 2.39
CA ILE A 86 -5.17 -0.06 1.12
C ILE A 86 -4.02 -1.03 1.22
N HIS A 87 -4.24 -2.28 0.83
CA HIS A 87 -3.19 -3.24 0.55
C HIS A 87 -2.92 -3.32 -0.94
N LEU A 88 -1.64 -3.34 -1.32
CA LEU A 88 -1.18 -3.45 -2.71
C LEU A 88 -0.09 -4.51 -2.81
N VAL A 89 -0.13 -5.32 -3.86
CA VAL A 89 1.02 -6.11 -4.33
C VAL A 89 1.60 -5.38 -5.54
N ILE A 90 2.82 -4.89 -5.41
CA ILE A 90 3.49 -4.06 -6.41
C ILE A 90 4.72 -4.82 -6.92
N PHE A 91 4.75 -5.14 -8.22
CA PHE A 91 5.92 -5.66 -8.90
C PHE A 91 6.72 -4.49 -9.50
N ILE A 92 8.01 -4.45 -9.23
CA ILE A 92 8.94 -3.46 -9.79
C ILE A 92 10.02 -4.21 -10.55
N GLN A 93 10.14 -3.92 -11.84
CA GLN A 93 11.20 -4.45 -12.68
C GLN A 93 12.35 -3.45 -12.76
N LYS A 94 13.58 -3.94 -12.59
CA LYS A 94 14.77 -3.11 -12.74
C LYS A 94 14.88 -2.59 -14.16
N ASN A 95 14.81 -1.28 -14.33
CA ASN A 95 15.13 -0.65 -15.63
C ASN A 95 16.64 -0.75 -15.88
N GLY A 96 17.04 -1.44 -16.94
CA GLY A 96 18.43 -1.71 -17.31
C GLY A 96 19.32 -0.50 -17.63
N GLN A 97 18.91 0.72 -17.28
CA GLN A 97 19.60 1.97 -17.59
C GLN A 97 20.21 2.70 -16.37
N SER A 98 20.44 2.04 -15.25
CA SER A 98 21.25 2.67 -14.20
C SER A 98 22.75 2.54 -14.54
N ARG A 99 23.28 3.54 -15.23
CA ARG A 99 24.70 3.61 -15.64
C ARG A 99 25.64 4.15 -14.55
N THR A 100 25.17 4.42 -13.36
CA THR A 100 26.05 4.87 -12.26
C THR A 100 25.65 4.17 -10.96
N PRO A 101 26.63 3.53 -10.26
CA PRO A 101 26.39 3.05 -8.91
C PRO A 101 26.40 4.26 -7.94
N VAL A 102 25.38 5.09 -8.02
CA VAL A 102 25.13 6.08 -6.98
C VAL A 102 24.36 5.35 -5.88
N PRO A 103 24.83 5.35 -4.61
CA PRO A 103 24.03 4.84 -3.51
C PRO A 103 22.71 5.61 -3.47
N THR A 104 21.66 5.00 -3.98
CA THR A 104 20.34 5.63 -4.02
C THR A 104 19.88 5.74 -2.58
N THR A 105 19.79 6.96 -2.06
CA THR A 105 19.19 7.18 -0.75
C THR A 105 17.78 6.58 -0.77
N LYS A 106 17.39 5.88 0.28
CA LYS A 106 16.09 5.17 0.41
C LYS A 106 14.87 6.01 -0.01
N ALA A 107 14.97 7.35 0.07
CA ALA A 107 13.93 8.28 -0.35
C ALA A 107 13.73 8.38 -1.88
N ASN A 108 14.72 7.99 -2.69
CA ASN A 108 14.71 8.14 -4.14
C ASN A 108 14.50 6.82 -4.90
N SER A 109 14.15 5.73 -4.22
CA SER A 109 13.84 4.46 -4.88
C SER A 109 12.57 4.56 -5.73
N GLU A 110 12.48 3.75 -6.80
CA GLU A 110 11.29 3.68 -7.66
C GLU A 110 10.02 3.36 -6.85
N TYR A 111 10.14 2.46 -5.88
CA TYR A 111 9.07 2.17 -4.94
C TYR A 111 8.60 3.43 -4.19
N SER A 112 9.53 4.20 -3.60
CA SER A 112 9.18 5.41 -2.84
C SER A 112 8.56 6.49 -3.72
N LYS A 113 9.07 6.65 -4.95
CA LYS A 113 8.50 7.58 -5.94
C LYS A 113 7.08 7.18 -6.31
N PHE A 114 6.85 5.89 -6.56
CA PHE A 114 5.53 5.35 -6.89
C PHE A 114 4.51 5.64 -5.78
N ILE A 115 4.80 5.25 -4.53
CA ILE A 115 3.91 5.48 -3.38
C ILE A 115 3.66 6.99 -3.14
N SER A 116 4.71 7.80 -3.25
CA SER A 116 4.58 9.27 -3.08
C SER A 116 3.72 9.88 -4.19
N THR A 117 3.86 9.40 -5.43
CA THR A 117 3.08 9.86 -6.58
C THR A 117 1.61 9.48 -6.42
N PHE A 118 1.32 8.24 -6.01
CA PHE A 118 -0.04 7.79 -5.71
C PHE A 118 -0.70 8.69 -4.65
N LYS A 119 -0.07 8.83 -3.48
CA LYS A 119 -0.59 9.67 -2.40
C LYS A 119 -0.82 11.11 -2.84
N ARG A 120 0.11 11.68 -3.59
CA ARG A 120 0.03 13.06 -4.09
C ARG A 120 -1.13 13.26 -5.06
N PHE A 121 -1.37 12.32 -5.97
CA PHE A 121 -2.48 12.42 -6.92
C PHE A 121 -3.84 12.29 -6.22
N CYS A 122 -3.98 11.33 -5.32
CA CYS A 122 -5.17 11.22 -4.48
C CYS A 122 -5.41 12.52 -3.70
N ASN A 123 -4.40 13.03 -2.98
CA ASN A 123 -4.51 14.25 -2.18
C ASN A 123 -4.89 15.48 -3.01
N LYS A 124 -4.39 15.57 -4.25
CA LYS A 124 -4.73 16.66 -5.16
C LYS A 124 -6.23 16.66 -5.48
N GLU A 125 -6.83 15.48 -5.67
CA GLU A 125 -8.25 15.35 -5.98
C GLU A 125 -9.12 15.47 -4.72
N TYR A 126 -8.66 14.98 -3.58
CA TYR A 126 -9.33 15.16 -2.28
C TYR A 126 -9.30 16.60 -1.76
N GLY A 127 -8.35 17.41 -2.21
CA GLY A 127 -8.14 18.77 -1.72
C GLY A 127 -7.31 18.87 -0.43
N TYR A 128 -7.00 17.76 0.22
CA TYR A 128 -6.20 17.69 1.44
C TYR A 128 -5.50 16.33 1.60
N ASN A 129 -4.58 16.23 2.57
CA ASN A 129 -3.85 14.98 2.81
C ASN A 129 -4.62 14.08 3.77
N ILE A 130 -5.04 12.91 3.29
CA ILE A 130 -5.69 11.89 4.11
C ILE A 130 -4.76 10.76 4.55
N TRP A 131 -3.55 10.65 3.96
CA TRP A 131 -2.65 9.52 4.16
C TRP A 131 -1.69 9.74 5.33
N GLN A 132 -1.41 8.68 6.06
CA GLN A 132 -0.25 8.67 6.95
C GLN A 132 1.03 8.90 6.13
N SER A 133 2.02 9.57 6.74
CA SER A 133 3.30 9.90 6.08
C SER A 133 4.05 8.66 5.60
N ARG A 134 4.02 7.58 6.39
CA ARG A 134 4.67 6.31 6.08
C ARG A 134 3.67 5.29 5.57
N SER A 135 4.16 4.31 4.81
CA SER A 135 3.49 3.06 4.48
C SER A 135 4.28 1.90 5.10
N TYR A 136 3.60 0.82 5.42
CA TYR A 136 4.24 -0.45 5.73
C TYR A 136 4.65 -1.12 4.41
N GLU A 137 5.80 -1.77 4.38
CA GLU A 137 6.29 -2.53 3.24
C GLU A 137 6.89 -3.85 3.69
N HIS A 138 6.59 -4.90 2.93
CA HIS A 138 7.19 -6.22 3.06
C HIS A 138 7.66 -6.67 1.67
N ILE A 139 8.89 -7.18 1.57
CA ILE A 139 9.44 -7.69 0.32
C ILE A 139 9.09 -9.16 0.23
N ILE A 140 8.34 -9.51 -0.78
CA ILE A 140 7.94 -10.89 -1.09
C ILE A 140 9.15 -11.60 -1.68
N ARG A 141 9.62 -12.68 -1.05
CA ARG A 141 10.88 -13.33 -1.41
C ARG A 141 10.69 -14.63 -2.17
N ASP A 142 9.56 -15.28 -2.00
CA ASP A 142 9.27 -16.57 -2.64
C ASP A 142 7.77 -16.72 -2.97
N PHE A 143 7.46 -17.76 -3.72
CA PHE A 143 6.10 -18.04 -4.16
C PHE A 143 5.13 -18.35 -3.00
N ARG A 144 5.60 -18.97 -1.92
CA ARG A 144 4.75 -19.29 -0.76
C ARG A 144 4.34 -18.01 -0.01
N ASP A 145 5.27 -17.07 0.10
CA ASP A 145 5.00 -15.74 0.70
C ASP A 145 4.00 -14.96 -0.17
N TYR A 146 4.18 -15.01 -1.49
CA TYR A 146 3.26 -14.41 -2.45
C TYR A 146 1.83 -14.97 -2.33
N GLU A 147 1.68 -16.30 -2.32
CA GLU A 147 0.36 -16.94 -2.17
C GLU A 147 -0.33 -16.57 -0.86
N LYS A 148 0.40 -16.57 0.26
CA LYS A 148 -0.14 -16.16 1.56
C LYS A 148 -0.66 -14.73 1.54
N ILE A 149 0.07 -13.84 0.90
CA ILE A 149 -0.31 -12.43 0.78
C ILE A 149 -1.54 -12.27 -0.12
N LYS A 150 -1.62 -13.01 -1.23
CA LYS A 150 -2.82 -13.01 -2.07
C LYS A 150 -4.06 -13.48 -1.30
N ILE A 151 -3.96 -14.60 -0.61
CA ILE A 151 -5.05 -15.10 0.24
C ILE A 151 -5.43 -14.04 1.28
N TYR A 152 -4.45 -13.43 1.94
CA TYR A 152 -4.69 -12.38 2.94
C TYR A 152 -5.45 -11.18 2.33
N ILE A 153 -5.06 -10.70 1.14
CA ILE A 153 -5.75 -9.60 0.44
C ILE A 153 -7.20 -9.96 0.15
N HIS A 154 -7.45 -11.16 -0.41
CA HIS A 154 -8.80 -11.60 -0.79
C HIS A 154 -9.69 -11.89 0.41
N GLU A 155 -9.12 -12.39 1.50
CA GLU A 155 -9.87 -12.67 2.74
C GLU A 155 -10.02 -11.44 3.64
N ASN A 156 -9.33 -10.35 3.38
CA ASN A 156 -9.32 -9.18 4.26
C ASN A 156 -10.73 -8.61 4.49
N PRO A 157 -11.63 -8.50 3.49
CA PRO A 157 -13.01 -8.06 3.73
C PRO A 157 -13.78 -9.00 4.65
N LEU A 158 -13.58 -10.31 4.54
CA LEU A 158 -14.21 -11.32 5.42
C LEU A 158 -13.75 -11.19 6.87
N LYS A 159 -12.49 -10.82 7.04
CA LYS A 159 -11.81 -10.75 8.34
C LYS A 159 -11.69 -9.34 8.88
N TRP A 160 -12.38 -8.36 8.28
CA TRP A 160 -12.24 -6.94 8.63
C TRP A 160 -12.36 -6.67 10.14
N GLN A 161 -13.35 -7.25 10.80
CA GLN A 161 -13.56 -7.06 12.24
C GLN A 161 -12.44 -7.64 13.13
N PHE A 162 -11.60 -8.51 12.57
CA PHE A 162 -10.45 -9.13 13.25
C PHE A 162 -9.11 -8.55 12.76
N ASP A 163 -9.14 -7.57 11.85
CA ASP A 163 -7.93 -6.93 11.35
C ASP A 163 -7.30 -6.04 12.43
N GLU A 164 -5.96 -6.05 12.53
CA GLU A 164 -5.21 -5.20 13.47
C GLU A 164 -5.41 -3.69 13.20
N LEU A 165 -5.84 -3.34 12.00
CA LEU A 165 -6.15 -1.97 11.58
C LEU A 165 -7.62 -1.61 11.77
N TYR A 166 -8.45 -2.55 12.24
CA TYR A 166 -9.88 -2.31 12.46
C TYR A 166 -10.12 -1.12 13.41
N THR A 167 -11.06 -0.28 13.02
CA THR A 167 -11.65 0.77 13.84
C THR A 167 -13.15 0.79 13.60
N GLU A 168 -13.93 1.06 14.64
CA GLU A 168 -15.39 1.21 14.57
C GLU A 168 -15.78 2.47 13.81
#